data_bf2679c405506333565c8656a0e0ad66
#
_entry.id   bf2679c405506333565c8656a0e0ad66
#
_cell.length_a   1.000
_cell.length_b   1.000
_cell.length_c   1.000
_cell.angle_alpha   90.00
_cell.angle_beta   90.00
_cell.angle_gamma   90.00
#
_symmetry.space_group_name_H-M   'P 1'
#
loop_
_entity.id
_entity.type
_entity.pdbx_description
1 polymer ?
#
loop_
_entity_poly.entity_id
_entity_poly.type
_entity_poly.pdbx_seq_one_letter_code
_entity_poly.pdbx_strand_id
1 'polypeptide(L)'
;IQDEFTLPQADVTIVAGLRYDWYSSSDLPRENANFIARNNYSNSQNFDGESLLQPRLGFTWDVNDTLSLRGGVGLYSGGNPNVWLSNNYSNDGFSVIQAREFNGGVQDLNIDPANNLTTIPLGADGNGSPIYDAPQAIIDYVTGGAGNAGVNGIDPDFKIPSNWKYSLGGTWLFDAGFFGDDYVLSGDIIFSESRNSAIIRDA
;
A
#
# COMPACT_ATOMS: atom_id res chain seq x y z
N ILE A 1 2.97 -19.24 -11.46
CA ILE A 1 2.61 -20.47 -12.15
C ILE A 1 1.25 -20.91 -11.65
N GLN A 2 0.38 -21.33 -12.54
CA GLN A 2 -0.93 -21.89 -12.22
C GLN A 2 -1.23 -22.99 -13.22
N ASP A 3 -1.87 -24.06 -12.77
CA ASP A 3 -2.28 -25.19 -13.59
C ASP A 3 -3.68 -25.65 -13.19
N GLU A 4 -4.37 -26.28 -14.11
CA GLU A 4 -5.72 -26.81 -13.96
C GLU A 4 -5.75 -28.28 -14.31
N PHE A 5 -6.31 -29.09 -13.43
CA PHE A 5 -6.40 -30.53 -13.55
C PHE A 5 -7.87 -30.97 -13.49
N THR A 6 -8.33 -31.60 -14.53
CA THR A 6 -9.66 -32.23 -14.55
C THR A 6 -9.55 -33.70 -14.27
N LEU A 7 -10.35 -34.21 -13.35
CA LEU A 7 -10.52 -35.64 -13.01
C LEU A 7 -11.88 -36.13 -13.55
N PRO A 8 -11.95 -36.60 -14.81
CA PRO A 8 -13.23 -36.88 -15.46
C PRO A 8 -14.07 -37.95 -14.78
N GLN A 9 -13.42 -38.93 -14.07
CA GLN A 9 -14.13 -40.00 -13.37
C GLN A 9 -14.84 -39.55 -12.09
N ALA A 10 -14.51 -38.37 -11.59
CA ALA A 10 -15.06 -37.78 -10.37
C ALA A 10 -15.79 -36.45 -10.64
N ASP A 11 -15.81 -35.98 -11.88
CA ASP A 11 -16.34 -34.68 -12.30
C ASP A 11 -15.78 -33.53 -11.46
N VAL A 12 -14.46 -33.61 -11.17
CA VAL A 12 -13.74 -32.59 -10.35
C VAL A 12 -12.72 -31.88 -11.20
N THR A 13 -12.74 -30.57 -11.14
CA THR A 13 -11.67 -29.71 -11.66
C THR A 13 -10.95 -29.07 -10.49
N ILE A 14 -9.63 -29.18 -10.46
CA ILE A 14 -8.74 -28.61 -9.45
C ILE A 14 -7.85 -27.56 -10.10
N VAL A 15 -7.80 -26.38 -9.52
CA VAL A 15 -6.88 -25.31 -9.91
C VAL A 15 -5.84 -25.14 -8.81
N ALA A 16 -4.56 -25.32 -9.12
CA ALA A 16 -3.46 -25.12 -8.20
C ALA A 16 -2.53 -24.02 -8.73
N GLY A 17 -2.15 -23.09 -7.88
CA GLY A 17 -1.30 -21.98 -8.27
C GLY A 17 -0.29 -21.60 -7.20
N LEU A 18 0.81 -21.03 -7.65
CA LEU A 18 1.86 -20.51 -6.80
C LEU A 18 2.36 -19.19 -7.37
N ARG A 19 2.33 -18.13 -6.54
CA ARG A 19 2.93 -16.85 -6.85
C ARG A 19 4.01 -16.55 -5.82
N TYR A 20 5.11 -16.00 -6.28
CA TYR A 20 6.19 -15.55 -5.43
C TYR A 20 6.51 -14.10 -5.78
N ASP A 21 6.34 -13.22 -4.80
CA ASP A 21 6.71 -11.81 -4.90
C ASP A 21 7.95 -11.59 -4.04
N TRP A 22 8.92 -10.87 -4.57
CA TRP A 22 10.10 -10.45 -3.82
C TRP A 22 10.49 -9.03 -4.18
N TYR A 23 11.11 -8.35 -3.25
CA TYR A 23 11.65 -7.03 -3.43
C TYR A 23 13.18 -7.10 -3.46
N SER A 24 13.78 -6.31 -4.35
CA SER A 24 15.21 -6.13 -4.44
C SER A 24 15.51 -4.67 -4.71
N SER A 25 16.32 -4.06 -3.86
CA SER A 25 16.77 -2.68 -4.00
C SER A 25 18.08 -2.50 -3.27
N SER A 26 19.06 -1.90 -3.94
CA SER A 26 20.33 -1.49 -3.32
C SER A 26 20.27 -0.09 -2.71
N ASP A 27 19.26 0.69 -3.06
CA ASP A 27 19.12 2.08 -2.62
C ASP A 27 18.49 2.16 -1.24
N LEU A 28 19.01 3.04 -0.41
CA LEU A 28 18.48 3.33 0.92
C LEU A 28 18.10 4.81 1.03
N PRO A 29 17.03 5.14 1.77
CA PRO A 29 16.71 6.51 2.14
C PRO A 29 17.87 7.14 2.92
N ARG A 30 18.00 8.46 2.81
CA ARG A 30 18.96 9.22 3.60
C ARG A 30 18.68 9.06 5.09
N GLU A 31 19.69 8.67 5.85
CA GLU A 31 19.56 8.50 7.29
C GLU A 31 19.40 9.85 8.02
N ASN A 32 18.53 9.87 9.03
CA ASN A 32 18.26 11.01 9.86
C ASN A 32 18.58 10.70 11.33
N ALA A 33 19.64 11.36 11.84
CA ALA A 33 20.11 11.12 13.20
C ALA A 33 19.09 11.52 14.27
N ASN A 34 18.27 12.56 14.02
CA ASN A 34 17.23 12.98 14.94
C ASN A 34 16.08 11.96 15.02
N PHE A 35 15.78 11.29 13.90
CA PHE A 35 14.82 10.20 13.88
C PHE A 35 15.33 9.01 14.70
N ILE A 36 16.58 8.62 14.52
CA ILE A 36 17.19 7.50 15.27
C ILE A 36 17.18 7.79 16.77
N ALA A 37 17.56 9.00 17.16
CA ALA A 37 17.60 9.39 18.58
C ALA A 37 16.21 9.32 19.25
N ARG A 38 15.14 9.54 18.49
CA ARG A 38 13.75 9.50 19.01
C ARG A 38 13.16 8.10 19.00
N ASN A 39 13.47 7.30 17.97
CA ASN A 39 12.76 6.05 17.68
C ASN A 39 13.59 4.80 17.99
N ASN A 40 14.89 4.91 18.25
CA ASN A 40 15.86 3.83 18.48
C ASN A 40 16.04 2.86 17.30
N TYR A 41 15.67 3.26 16.08
CA TYR A 41 15.97 2.54 14.83
C TYR A 41 16.17 3.54 13.70
N SER A 42 16.78 3.10 12.60
CA SER A 42 17.07 3.96 11.46
C SER A 42 15.86 4.07 10.53
N ASN A 43 15.57 5.29 10.03
CA ASN A 43 14.63 5.50 8.92
C ASN A 43 15.19 5.01 7.57
N SER A 44 16.49 4.69 7.51
CA SER A 44 17.16 4.20 6.30
C SER A 44 16.87 2.72 6.09
N GLN A 45 15.61 2.41 5.80
CA GLN A 45 15.09 1.07 5.55
C GLN A 45 14.43 1.00 4.17
N ASN A 46 14.49 -0.15 3.54
CA ASN A 46 13.77 -0.48 2.31
C ASN A 46 13.16 -1.87 2.43
N PHE A 47 12.63 -2.42 1.34
CA PHE A 47 12.05 -3.76 1.33
C PHE A 47 13.00 -4.81 0.73
N ASP A 48 14.31 -4.52 0.61
CA ASP A 48 15.24 -5.49 0.05
C ASP A 48 15.22 -6.79 0.85
N GLY A 49 15.09 -7.91 0.13
CA GLY A 49 14.98 -9.24 0.73
C GLY A 49 13.59 -9.63 1.24
N GLU A 50 12.65 -8.71 1.37
CA GLU A 50 11.28 -9.07 1.72
C GLU A 50 10.61 -9.86 0.60
N SER A 51 9.92 -10.93 0.96
CA SER A 51 9.27 -11.81 -0.01
C SER A 51 8.00 -12.44 0.55
N LEU A 52 7.11 -12.85 -0.37
CA LEU A 52 5.88 -13.52 -0.03
C LEU A 52 5.58 -14.64 -1.02
N LEU A 53 5.51 -15.88 -0.53
CA LEU A 53 5.04 -17.03 -1.27
C LEU A 53 3.53 -17.17 -1.10
N GLN A 54 2.79 -17.21 -2.20
CA GLN A 54 1.34 -17.16 -2.24
C GLN A 54 0.76 -18.41 -2.91
N PRO A 55 0.58 -19.52 -2.16
CA PRO A 55 -0.09 -20.70 -2.67
C PRO A 55 -1.59 -20.44 -2.84
N ARG A 56 -2.18 -21.09 -3.85
CA ARG A 56 -3.61 -21.06 -4.16
C ARG A 56 -4.06 -22.44 -4.59
N LEU A 57 -5.20 -22.84 -4.07
CA LEU A 57 -5.88 -24.06 -4.45
C LEU A 57 -7.37 -23.79 -4.57
N GLY A 58 -7.96 -24.23 -5.66
CA GLY A 58 -9.39 -24.17 -5.89
C GLY A 58 -9.90 -25.47 -6.45
N PHE A 59 -11.18 -25.72 -6.29
CA PHE A 59 -11.86 -26.84 -6.91
C PHE A 59 -13.28 -26.46 -7.33
N THR A 60 -13.74 -27.15 -8.36
CA THR A 60 -15.16 -27.26 -8.74
C THR A 60 -15.46 -28.73 -8.85
N TRP A 61 -16.56 -29.17 -8.25
CA TRP A 61 -17.00 -30.55 -8.23
C TRP A 61 -18.48 -30.63 -8.60
N ASP A 62 -18.76 -31.21 -9.74
CA ASP A 62 -20.12 -31.56 -10.14
C ASP A 62 -20.48 -32.89 -9.52
N VAL A 63 -21.09 -32.82 -8.31
CA VAL A 63 -21.43 -34.01 -7.50
C VAL A 63 -22.42 -34.92 -8.25
N ASN A 64 -23.35 -34.30 -8.96
CA ASN A 64 -24.30 -34.88 -9.87
C ASN A 64 -24.93 -33.80 -10.77
N ASP A 65 -25.89 -34.16 -11.63
CA ASP A 65 -26.55 -33.28 -12.58
C ASP A 65 -27.26 -32.07 -11.92
N THR A 66 -27.52 -32.14 -10.63
CA THR A 66 -28.26 -31.09 -9.89
C THR A 66 -27.46 -30.38 -8.84
N LEU A 67 -26.31 -30.88 -8.44
CA LEU A 67 -25.50 -30.31 -7.36
C LEU A 67 -24.07 -30.10 -7.81
N SER A 68 -23.63 -28.85 -7.81
CA SER A 68 -22.24 -28.44 -7.99
C SER A 68 -21.71 -27.76 -6.73
N LEU A 69 -20.50 -28.13 -6.32
CA LEU A 69 -19.76 -27.53 -5.22
C LEU A 69 -18.51 -26.83 -5.74
N ARG A 70 -18.13 -25.75 -5.10
CA ARG A 70 -16.91 -25.01 -5.40
C ARG A 70 -16.24 -24.55 -4.13
N GLY A 71 -14.94 -24.45 -4.14
CA GLY A 71 -14.22 -23.94 -2.99
C GLY A 71 -12.77 -23.62 -3.30
N GLY A 72 -12.13 -22.97 -2.35
CA GLY A 72 -10.72 -22.65 -2.52
C GLY A 72 -10.10 -22.09 -1.27
N VAL A 73 -8.78 -22.12 -1.26
CA VAL A 73 -7.94 -21.51 -0.25
C VAL A 73 -6.74 -20.86 -0.93
N GLY A 74 -6.34 -19.71 -0.45
CA GLY A 74 -5.14 -19.06 -0.98
C GLY A 74 -4.63 -17.94 -0.09
N LEU A 75 -3.33 -17.74 -0.19
CA LEU A 75 -2.67 -16.58 0.37
C LEU A 75 -2.54 -15.50 -0.70
N TYR A 76 -2.87 -14.28 -0.33
CA TYR A 76 -2.85 -13.13 -1.24
C TYR A 76 -2.11 -11.97 -0.60
N SER A 77 -1.25 -11.31 -1.37
CA SER A 77 -0.63 -10.05 -0.96
C SER A 77 -1.70 -8.98 -0.73
N GLY A 78 -1.52 -8.18 0.32
CA GLY A 78 -2.37 -7.03 0.65
C GLY A 78 -2.19 -5.82 -0.27
N GLY A 79 -1.41 -5.95 -1.32
CA GLY A 79 -1.06 -4.90 -2.27
C GLY A 79 0.42 -4.51 -2.20
N ASN A 80 0.84 -3.66 -3.12
CA ASN A 80 2.21 -3.15 -3.18
C ASN A 80 2.38 -1.97 -2.22
N PRO A 81 3.23 -2.05 -1.20
CA PRO A 81 3.47 -0.96 -0.25
C PRO A 81 4.40 0.14 -0.81
N ASN A 82 4.47 0.28 -2.13
CA ASN A 82 5.38 1.21 -2.81
C ASN A 82 5.18 2.67 -2.42
N VAL A 83 3.95 3.07 -2.06
CA VAL A 83 3.67 4.42 -1.58
C VAL A 83 4.39 4.69 -0.26
N TRP A 84 4.40 3.73 0.66
CA TRP A 84 5.11 3.88 1.93
C TRP A 84 6.62 3.91 1.72
N LEU A 85 7.12 3.06 0.83
CA LEU A 85 8.52 3.07 0.44
C LEU A 85 8.91 4.41 -0.19
N SER A 86 8.14 4.91 -1.14
CA SER A 86 8.37 6.22 -1.77
C SER A 86 8.37 7.35 -0.74
N ASN A 87 7.43 7.34 0.21
CA ASN A 87 7.37 8.32 1.28
C ASN A 87 8.60 8.27 2.19
N ASN A 88 9.16 7.09 2.41
CA ASN A 88 10.37 6.94 3.21
C ASN A 88 11.59 7.60 2.55
N TYR A 89 11.68 7.57 1.21
CA TYR A 89 12.72 8.27 0.46
C TYR A 89 12.48 9.78 0.39
N SER A 90 11.24 10.22 0.24
CA SER A 90 10.90 11.63 0.09
C SER A 90 10.92 12.38 1.42
N ASN A 91 10.45 11.75 2.49
CA ASN A 91 10.34 12.34 3.81
C ASN A 91 11.47 11.84 4.70
N ASP A 92 12.67 12.25 4.40
CA ASP A 92 13.91 11.93 5.14
C ASP A 92 14.28 13.02 6.16
N GLY A 93 13.46 14.09 6.25
CA GLY A 93 13.71 15.26 7.07
C GLY A 93 14.62 16.30 6.43
N PHE A 94 15.11 16.06 5.21
CA PHE A 94 16.00 16.96 4.47
C PHE A 94 15.46 17.31 3.09
N SER A 95 14.93 16.31 2.36
CA SER A 95 14.55 16.44 0.96
C SER A 95 13.27 17.26 0.77
N VAL A 96 12.33 17.17 1.71
CA VAL A 96 11.06 17.89 1.68
C VAL A 96 10.83 18.60 3.00
N ILE A 97 10.87 19.92 2.97
CA ILE A 97 10.52 20.78 4.10
C ILE A 97 9.30 21.61 3.71
N GLN A 98 8.25 21.53 4.51
CA GLN A 98 7.02 22.29 4.27
C GLN A 98 7.00 23.55 5.13
N ALA A 99 6.94 24.70 4.45
CA ALA A 99 6.55 25.94 5.09
C ALA A 99 5.02 26.06 4.99
N ARG A 100 4.35 26.21 6.12
CA ARG A 100 2.89 26.36 6.17
C ARG A 100 2.53 27.63 6.90
N GLU A 101 1.52 28.34 6.39
CA GLU A 101 0.86 29.40 7.10
C GLU A 101 -0.13 28.81 8.12
N PHE A 102 0.01 29.14 9.40
CA PHE A 102 -0.91 28.78 10.46
C PHE A 102 -1.69 30.00 10.92
N ASN A 103 -3.03 29.96 10.87
CA ASN A 103 -3.95 30.94 11.45
C ASN A 103 -3.69 32.42 11.05
N GLY A 104 -3.40 32.65 9.76
CA GLY A 104 -3.30 34.03 9.22
C GLY A 104 -1.97 34.73 9.45
N GLY A 105 -0.91 33.98 9.80
CA GLY A 105 0.45 34.51 9.86
C GLY A 105 1.50 33.43 9.56
N VAL A 106 2.51 33.78 8.80
CA VAL A 106 3.69 32.93 8.61
C VAL A 106 4.59 33.17 9.85
N GLN A 107 4.24 32.51 10.95
CA GLN A 107 4.88 32.80 12.25
C GLN A 107 6.35 32.39 12.29
N ASP A 108 6.78 31.43 11.51
CA ASP A 108 8.15 30.91 11.58
C ASP A 108 9.09 31.50 10.50
N LEU A 109 8.55 32.10 9.45
CA LEU A 109 9.36 32.58 8.34
C LEU A 109 9.74 34.06 8.46
N ASN A 110 9.23 34.80 9.46
CA ASN A 110 9.44 36.23 9.60
C ASN A 110 9.23 37.02 8.28
N ILE A 111 8.29 36.53 7.46
CA ILE A 111 7.91 37.17 6.21
C ILE A 111 6.90 38.24 6.53
N ASP A 112 7.19 39.47 6.11
CA ASP A 112 6.28 40.60 6.22
C ASP A 112 4.90 40.23 5.65
N PRO A 113 3.80 40.32 6.43
CA PRO A 113 2.45 40.05 5.93
C PRO A 113 2.05 40.89 4.72
N ALA A 114 2.71 42.04 4.50
CA ALA A 114 2.54 42.85 3.31
C ALA A 114 3.14 42.18 2.03
N ASN A 115 4.04 41.23 2.21
CA ASN A 115 4.63 40.41 1.14
C ASN A 115 4.12 38.99 1.23
N ASN A 116 2.80 38.83 1.26
CA ASN A 116 2.12 37.54 1.22
C ASN A 116 2.76 36.61 0.15
N LEU A 117 3.08 35.37 0.51
CA LEU A 117 3.63 34.36 -0.40
C LEU A 117 2.78 34.14 -1.66
N THR A 118 1.48 34.44 -1.59
CA THR A 118 0.58 34.43 -2.76
C THR A 118 0.82 35.62 -3.71
N THR A 119 1.53 36.63 -3.27
CA THR A 119 1.90 37.82 -4.04
C THR A 119 3.41 37.92 -4.27
N ILE A 120 4.17 36.82 -4.04
CA ILE A 120 5.52 36.79 -4.62
C ILE A 120 5.30 36.96 -6.11
N PRO A 121 5.60 38.14 -6.69
CA PRO A 121 5.54 38.25 -8.11
C PRO A 121 6.55 37.21 -8.60
N LEU A 122 6.09 36.25 -9.36
CA LEU A 122 6.93 35.58 -10.32
C LEU A 122 7.39 36.71 -11.25
N GLY A 123 8.21 37.62 -10.68
CA GLY A 123 8.64 38.84 -11.34
C GLY A 123 9.57 38.48 -12.47
N ALA A 124 9.54 39.25 -13.51
CA ALA A 124 10.61 39.22 -14.45
C ALA A 124 11.88 39.81 -13.80
N ASP A 125 13.03 39.25 -14.10
CA ASP A 125 14.39 39.71 -13.69
C ASP A 125 14.76 41.13 -14.22
N GLY A 126 13.79 41.92 -14.55
CA GLY A 126 14.00 43.21 -15.25
C GLY A 126 14.22 43.07 -16.76
N ASN A 127 14.51 41.89 -17.25
CA ASN A 127 14.68 41.54 -18.68
C ASN A 127 13.48 40.76 -19.25
N GLY A 128 12.41 40.58 -18.44
CA GLY A 128 11.20 39.87 -18.84
C GLY A 128 11.25 38.35 -18.67
N SER A 129 12.36 37.83 -18.14
CA SER A 129 12.47 36.38 -17.78
C SER A 129 11.81 36.08 -16.46
N PRO A 130 11.13 34.92 -16.32
CA PRO A 130 10.55 34.53 -15.04
C PRO A 130 11.64 34.37 -13.97
N ILE A 131 11.40 34.87 -12.76
CA ILE A 131 12.25 34.62 -11.60
C ILE A 131 11.84 33.26 -11.03
N TYR A 132 12.74 32.29 -11.02
CA TYR A 132 12.56 30.96 -10.43
C TYR A 132 13.23 30.85 -9.05
N ASP A 133 13.92 31.90 -8.60
CA ASP A 133 14.60 31.88 -7.31
C ASP A 133 13.60 32.06 -6.18
N ALA A 134 13.66 31.17 -5.19
CA ALA A 134 12.87 31.31 -3.98
C ALA A 134 13.36 32.52 -3.16
N PRO A 135 12.47 33.24 -2.47
CA PRO A 135 12.86 34.29 -1.54
C PRO A 135 13.87 33.81 -0.52
N GLN A 136 14.88 34.64 -0.17
CA GLN A 136 15.96 34.26 0.76
C GLN A 136 15.42 33.75 2.10
N ALA A 137 14.33 34.34 2.62
CA ALA A 137 13.71 33.89 3.88
C ALA A 137 13.20 32.44 3.81
N ILE A 138 12.71 31.96 2.64
CA ILE A 138 12.31 30.59 2.43
C ILE A 138 13.54 29.68 2.35
N ILE A 139 14.58 30.12 1.66
CA ILE A 139 15.86 29.39 1.57
C ILE A 139 16.45 29.21 2.96
N ASP A 140 16.49 30.27 3.75
CA ASP A 140 17.03 30.28 5.13
C ASP A 140 16.22 29.34 6.04
N TYR A 141 14.88 29.36 5.93
CA TYR A 141 13.99 28.47 6.68
C TYR A 141 14.22 26.99 6.32
N VAL A 142 14.26 26.68 5.03
CA VAL A 142 14.50 25.31 4.56
C VAL A 142 15.88 24.82 4.96
N THR A 143 16.88 25.68 4.85
CA THR A 143 18.27 25.33 5.21
C THR A 143 18.41 25.15 6.73
N GLY A 144 17.80 26.03 7.53
CA GLY A 144 17.81 25.94 8.99
C GLY A 144 17.00 24.77 9.54
N GLY A 145 15.96 24.35 8.82
CA GLY A 145 15.11 23.21 9.18
C GLY A 145 15.61 21.85 8.72
N ALA A 146 16.73 21.81 8.00
CA ALA A 146 17.27 20.57 7.47
C ALA A 146 17.58 19.55 8.58
N GLY A 147 17.03 18.34 8.44
CA GLY A 147 17.12 17.27 9.43
C GLY A 147 16.05 17.29 10.51
N ASN A 148 15.23 18.35 10.61
CA ASN A 148 14.14 18.48 11.59
C ASN A 148 12.74 18.44 10.97
N ALA A 149 12.64 18.31 9.64
CA ALA A 149 11.34 18.13 8.98
C ALA A 149 10.75 16.75 9.26
N GLY A 150 9.51 16.52 8.81
CA GLY A 150 8.84 15.24 8.99
C GLY A 150 9.65 14.09 8.36
N VAL A 151 9.82 13.02 9.10
CA VAL A 151 10.53 11.81 8.66
C VAL A 151 9.58 10.64 8.68
N ASN A 152 9.52 9.91 7.59
CA ASN A 152 8.88 8.61 7.56
C ASN A 152 9.96 7.52 7.73
N GLY A 153 9.63 6.48 8.47
CA GLY A 153 10.48 5.31 8.64
C GLY A 153 9.66 4.04 8.47
N ILE A 154 10.28 3.03 7.92
CA ILE A 154 9.73 1.68 7.86
C ILE A 154 10.30 0.91 9.05
N ASP A 155 9.43 0.19 9.76
CA ASP A 155 9.82 -0.67 10.86
C ASP A 155 10.80 -1.73 10.34
N PRO A 156 11.95 -1.96 10.99
CA PRO A 156 12.91 -2.99 10.57
C PRO A 156 12.31 -4.40 10.53
N ASP A 157 11.28 -4.66 11.33
CA ASP A 157 10.58 -5.94 11.37
C ASP A 157 9.36 -5.99 10.44
N PHE A 158 9.22 -5.01 9.55
CA PHE A 158 8.11 -4.96 8.60
C PHE A 158 8.04 -6.24 7.77
N LYS A 159 6.82 -6.75 7.61
CA LYS A 159 6.51 -7.90 6.75
C LYS A 159 5.40 -7.54 5.77
N ILE A 160 5.46 -8.10 4.59
CA ILE A 160 4.47 -7.84 3.55
C ILE A 160 3.07 -8.22 4.04
N PRO A 161 2.11 -7.27 4.05
CA PRO A 161 0.73 -7.56 4.41
C PRO A 161 0.13 -8.62 3.51
N SER A 162 -0.57 -9.56 4.11
CA SER A 162 -1.19 -10.65 3.36
C SER A 162 -2.49 -11.11 3.99
N ASN A 163 -3.31 -11.80 3.18
CA ASN A 163 -4.58 -12.35 3.62
C ASN A 163 -4.72 -13.79 3.16
N TRP A 164 -5.01 -14.69 4.08
CA TRP A 164 -5.58 -15.98 3.73
C TRP A 164 -7.06 -15.79 3.42
N LYS A 165 -7.48 -16.36 2.30
CA LYS A 165 -8.90 -16.43 1.93
C LYS A 165 -9.31 -17.87 1.75
N TYR A 166 -10.45 -18.20 2.32
CA TYR A 166 -11.10 -19.50 2.24
C TYR A 166 -12.49 -19.26 1.67
N SER A 167 -12.89 -20.09 0.72
CA SER A 167 -14.23 -20.05 0.15
C SER A 167 -14.80 -21.44 0.02
N LEU A 168 -16.08 -21.56 0.27
CA LEU A 168 -16.87 -22.77 -0.02
C LEU A 168 -18.25 -22.33 -0.47
N GLY A 169 -18.70 -22.86 -1.58
CA GLY A 169 -20.01 -22.57 -2.13
C GLY A 169 -20.60 -23.75 -2.86
N GLY A 170 -21.85 -23.62 -3.22
CA GLY A 170 -22.53 -24.62 -3.99
C GLY A 170 -23.75 -24.06 -4.73
N THR A 171 -24.17 -24.82 -5.71
CA THR A 171 -25.39 -24.54 -6.48
C THR A 171 -26.19 -25.82 -6.57
N TRP A 172 -27.46 -25.73 -6.21
CA TRP A 172 -28.37 -26.87 -6.25
C TRP A 172 -29.59 -26.53 -7.11
N LEU A 173 -29.85 -27.38 -8.09
CA LEU A 173 -31.05 -27.33 -8.91
C LEU A 173 -32.05 -28.32 -8.32
N PHE A 174 -33.28 -27.93 -8.16
CA PHE A 174 -34.31 -28.80 -7.63
C PHE A 174 -35.71 -28.42 -8.13
N ASP A 175 -36.60 -29.42 -8.14
CA ASP A 175 -38.00 -29.22 -8.41
C ASP A 175 -38.78 -29.14 -7.11
N ALA A 176 -39.64 -28.15 -6.99
CA ALA A 176 -40.47 -27.93 -5.81
C ALA A 176 -41.88 -28.51 -5.94
N GLY A 177 -42.06 -29.39 -6.89
CA GLY A 177 -43.31 -30.10 -7.13
C GLY A 177 -44.47 -29.16 -7.43
N PHE A 178 -45.49 -29.06 -6.54
CA PHE A 178 -46.62 -28.17 -6.73
C PHE A 178 -46.28 -26.70 -6.97
N PHE A 179 -45.10 -26.26 -6.50
CA PHE A 179 -44.64 -24.87 -6.65
C PHE A 179 -43.85 -24.61 -7.93
N GLY A 180 -43.63 -25.62 -8.77
CA GLY A 180 -42.92 -25.53 -10.04
C GLY A 180 -41.58 -26.30 -10.04
N ASP A 181 -40.95 -26.26 -11.19
CA ASP A 181 -39.70 -27.00 -11.48
C ASP A 181 -38.54 -25.99 -11.77
N ASP A 182 -37.33 -26.51 -11.91
CA ASP A 182 -36.13 -25.75 -12.30
C ASP A 182 -35.70 -24.64 -11.32
N TYR A 183 -35.91 -24.82 -10.03
CA TYR A 183 -35.40 -23.87 -9.02
C TYR A 183 -33.89 -24.01 -8.87
N VAL A 184 -33.22 -22.86 -8.72
CA VAL A 184 -31.77 -22.76 -8.46
C VAL A 184 -31.54 -22.12 -7.10
N LEU A 185 -30.90 -22.85 -6.21
CA LEU A 185 -30.40 -22.31 -4.94
C LEU A 185 -28.88 -22.29 -4.99
N SER A 186 -28.26 -21.13 -4.78
CA SER A 186 -26.81 -21.04 -4.63
C SER A 186 -26.43 -20.20 -3.42
N GLY A 187 -25.28 -20.54 -2.84
CA GLY A 187 -24.73 -19.83 -1.68
C GLY A 187 -23.22 -20.01 -1.60
N ASP A 188 -22.57 -18.99 -1.02
CA ASP A 188 -21.14 -18.98 -0.79
C ASP A 188 -20.83 -18.51 0.63
N ILE A 189 -19.85 -19.15 1.24
CA ILE A 189 -19.24 -18.73 2.50
C ILE A 189 -17.80 -18.34 2.19
N ILE A 190 -17.42 -17.12 2.61
CA ILE A 190 -16.05 -16.61 2.44
C ILE A 190 -15.53 -16.22 3.82
N PHE A 191 -14.36 -16.72 4.16
CA PHE A 191 -13.62 -16.35 5.35
C PHE A 191 -12.27 -15.75 4.96
N SER A 192 -11.84 -14.69 5.68
CA SER A 192 -10.59 -13.99 5.42
C SER A 192 -9.84 -13.74 6.71
N GLU A 193 -8.55 -14.09 6.73
CA GLU A 193 -7.64 -13.86 7.87
C GLU A 193 -6.48 -12.99 7.41
N SER A 194 -6.39 -11.78 7.96
CA SER A 194 -5.30 -10.84 7.67
C SER A 194 -4.05 -11.18 8.48
N ARG A 195 -2.88 -11.09 7.85
CA ARG A 195 -1.57 -11.26 8.45
C ARG A 195 -0.68 -10.07 8.16
N ASN A 196 0.16 -9.72 9.12
CA ASN A 196 1.11 -8.59 8.99
C ASN A 196 0.41 -7.31 8.54
N SER A 197 -0.76 -7.01 9.12
CA SER A 197 -1.48 -5.78 8.80
C SER A 197 -0.61 -4.57 9.11
N ALA A 198 -0.41 -3.71 8.14
CA ALA A 198 0.38 -2.50 8.33
C ALA A 198 -0.37 -1.51 9.21
N ILE A 199 0.35 -0.88 10.13
CA ILE A 199 -0.13 0.17 11.02
C ILE A 199 0.76 1.39 10.80
N ILE A 200 0.15 2.55 10.58
CA ILE A 200 0.84 3.82 10.57
C ILE A 200 0.75 4.40 11.98
N ARG A 201 1.89 4.79 12.52
CA ARG A 201 1.98 5.43 13.83
C ARG A 201 2.62 6.80 13.65
N ASP A 202 2.07 7.78 14.35
CA ASP A 202 2.70 9.07 14.56
C ASP A 202 3.56 8.95 15.83
N ALA A 203 4.85 9.31 15.73
CA ALA A 203 5.85 9.09 16.77
C ALA A 203 6.54 10.39 17.20
#